data_b130dc1d1e5b6234e939f4ecdade9867
#
_entry.id   b130dc1d1e5b6234e939f4ecdade9867
#
_cell.length_a   1.000
_cell.length_b   1.000
_cell.length_c   1.000
_cell.angle_alpha   90.00
_cell.angle_beta   90.00
_cell.angle_gamma   90.00
#
_symmetry.space_group_name_H-M   'P 1'
#
loop_
_entity.id
_entity.type
_entity.pdbx_description
1 polymer ?
#
loop_
_entity_poly.entity_id
_entity_poly.type
_entity_poly.pdbx_seq_one_letter_code
_entity_poly.pdbx_strand_id
1 'polypeptide(L)'
;MFKKILIANRGEIAVRIIRACREMDIMSVAICSEADKDALHAQLADQTVCIGPAPAKDSYLDMERVLGAAMAVGADAIHPGFGFLSENSKFVRMCEKCNITFIGQSAEIIDRMGNKSAARKTMMDAGVPVVPGTKDAVYEAEEGQKIADDMGYPVMIKASAGGGGKGMRVCYNSEDFVHTFETAKLEAENAFGDGTMYIEKYIEDPRHIEFQILADKYGNTIHLGERDCSIQRRHQKLIEESPSPAISDEQRKKMGEIAVKAAKAAEYYSAGTIEFLRDKHGDFYFIEMNTRIQVEHPVTEWVTGIDLIREQIRIAAGEHLTYSQEDVHVHGHAIEVRINAEDTEHDFRPSPGTVTNVHFPGGKGVRIDSALFAGYKIPPYYDSMIAKLIVYDKNRELALRKLRNALGELVLEGVKTNIDYQYEIINDEDFIEGNVDTGFIERFQKKHQSENEVK
;
A
#
# COMPACT_ATOMS: atom_id res chain seq x y z
N MET A 1 -15.46 10.17 21.74
CA MET A 1 -15.74 9.31 20.58
C MET A 1 -16.64 10.07 19.60
N PHE A 2 -16.45 9.91 18.28
CA PHE A 2 -17.28 10.54 17.25
C PHE A 2 -18.68 9.96 17.23
N LYS A 3 -19.66 10.76 16.79
CA LYS A 3 -21.04 10.30 16.56
C LYS A 3 -21.30 9.98 15.08
N LYS A 4 -20.61 10.70 14.19
CA LYS A 4 -20.82 10.58 12.75
C LYS A 4 -19.52 10.74 11.99
N ILE A 5 -19.16 9.77 11.13
CA ILE A 5 -17.97 9.78 10.29
C ILE A 5 -18.38 9.75 8.82
N LEU A 6 -17.87 10.71 8.03
CA LEU A 6 -17.91 10.62 6.58
C LEU A 6 -16.72 9.81 6.07
N ILE A 7 -17.00 8.88 5.16
CA ILE A 7 -16.01 7.99 4.55
C ILE A 7 -15.66 8.56 3.17
N ALA A 8 -14.48 9.19 3.08
CA ALA A 8 -14.01 9.85 1.86
C ALA A 8 -13.31 8.84 0.92
N ASN A 9 -14.00 7.74 0.64
CA ASN A 9 -13.49 6.67 -0.22
C ASN A 9 -14.67 5.86 -0.82
N ARG A 10 -14.34 4.83 -1.60
CA ARG A 10 -15.26 3.92 -2.28
C ARG A 10 -14.81 2.47 -2.18
N GLY A 11 -15.62 1.57 -2.76
CA GLY A 11 -15.22 0.17 -2.93
C GLY A 11 -15.08 -0.58 -1.60
N GLU A 12 -14.18 -1.54 -1.57
CA GLU A 12 -14.00 -2.46 -0.42
C GLU A 12 -13.60 -1.72 0.86
N ILE A 13 -12.70 -0.71 0.75
CA ILE A 13 -12.24 0.01 1.94
C ILE A 13 -13.34 0.87 2.56
N ALA A 14 -14.23 1.45 1.75
CA ALA A 14 -15.38 2.15 2.28
C ALA A 14 -16.33 1.18 3.02
N VAL A 15 -16.57 -0.01 2.47
CA VAL A 15 -17.33 -1.07 3.15
C VAL A 15 -16.67 -1.49 4.47
N ARG A 16 -15.33 -1.65 4.46
CA ARG A 16 -14.55 -1.99 5.66
C ARG A 16 -14.71 -0.95 6.77
N ILE A 17 -14.62 0.34 6.42
CA ILE A 17 -14.78 1.44 7.38
C ILE A 17 -16.23 1.54 7.88
N ILE A 18 -17.24 1.36 7.01
CA ILE A 18 -18.66 1.31 7.41
C ILE A 18 -18.90 0.22 8.46
N ARG A 19 -18.33 -0.96 8.26
CA ARG A 19 -18.44 -2.07 9.23
C ARG A 19 -17.83 -1.69 10.58
N ALA A 20 -16.63 -1.11 10.59
CA ALA A 20 -15.98 -0.63 11.82
C ALA A 20 -16.83 0.45 12.53
N CYS A 21 -17.37 1.41 11.79
CA CYS A 21 -18.27 2.44 12.35
C CYS A 21 -19.49 1.81 13.04
N ARG A 22 -20.15 0.87 12.36
CA ARG A 22 -21.33 0.17 12.92
C ARG A 22 -21.01 -0.60 14.18
N GLU A 23 -19.86 -1.32 14.21
CA GLU A 23 -19.40 -2.07 15.39
C GLU A 23 -18.96 -1.17 16.56
N MET A 24 -18.76 0.12 16.30
CA MET A 24 -18.43 1.15 17.30
C MET A 24 -19.63 2.07 17.64
N ASP A 25 -20.84 1.75 17.17
CA ASP A 25 -22.05 2.57 17.31
C ASP A 25 -21.87 4.00 16.77
N ILE A 26 -21.12 4.15 15.66
CA ILE A 26 -20.88 5.42 14.98
C ILE A 26 -21.68 5.44 13.67
N MET A 27 -22.42 6.51 13.45
CA MET A 27 -23.16 6.71 12.20
C MET A 27 -22.19 6.90 11.03
N SER A 28 -22.34 6.11 9.98
CA SER A 28 -21.53 6.14 8.77
C SER A 28 -22.18 6.95 7.66
N VAL A 29 -21.42 7.83 7.03
CA VAL A 29 -21.86 8.56 5.82
C VAL A 29 -20.94 8.17 4.67
N ALA A 30 -21.47 7.52 3.65
CA ALA A 30 -20.73 7.27 2.42
C ALA A 30 -20.84 8.46 1.46
N ILE A 31 -19.77 8.70 0.71
CA ILE A 31 -19.86 9.51 -0.51
C ILE A 31 -19.86 8.59 -1.73
N CYS A 32 -20.51 9.01 -2.80
CA CYS A 32 -20.46 8.31 -4.08
C CYS A 32 -20.42 9.30 -5.24
N SER A 33 -19.80 8.87 -6.35
CA SER A 33 -20.01 9.52 -7.64
C SER A 33 -21.31 9.00 -8.28
N GLU A 34 -21.74 9.61 -9.38
CA GLU A 34 -22.91 9.12 -10.16
C GLU A 34 -22.72 7.67 -10.64
N ALA A 35 -21.46 7.24 -10.89
CA ALA A 35 -21.17 5.86 -11.30
C ALA A 35 -21.28 4.85 -10.14
N ASP A 36 -21.14 5.30 -8.90
CA ASP A 36 -21.14 4.47 -7.70
C ASP A 36 -22.43 4.58 -6.87
N LYS A 37 -23.49 5.25 -7.38
CA LYS A 37 -24.73 5.46 -6.63
C LYS A 37 -25.39 4.16 -6.17
N ASP A 38 -25.21 3.08 -6.92
CA ASP A 38 -25.73 1.75 -6.62
C ASP A 38 -24.65 0.80 -6.04
N ALA A 39 -23.45 1.31 -5.72
CA ALA A 39 -22.37 0.52 -5.15
C ALA A 39 -22.68 0.10 -3.71
N LEU A 40 -22.09 -1.03 -3.27
CA LEU A 40 -22.38 -1.63 -1.96
C LEU A 40 -22.12 -0.66 -0.79
N HIS A 41 -21.05 0.14 -0.84
CA HIS A 41 -20.77 1.11 0.21
C HIS A 41 -21.85 2.20 0.31
N ALA A 42 -22.41 2.62 -0.83
CA ALA A 42 -23.51 3.58 -0.85
C ALA A 42 -24.82 2.98 -0.29
N GLN A 43 -25.04 1.67 -0.48
CA GLN A 43 -26.21 0.97 0.06
C GLN A 43 -26.08 0.65 1.55
N LEU A 44 -24.86 0.37 2.04
CA LEU A 44 -24.64 -0.06 3.41
C LEU A 44 -24.54 1.08 4.42
N ALA A 45 -24.09 2.26 4.01
CA ALA A 45 -23.95 3.40 4.92
C ALA A 45 -25.31 3.87 5.45
N ASP A 46 -25.31 4.48 6.65
CA ASP A 46 -26.52 5.04 7.26
C ASP A 46 -27.04 6.25 6.47
N GLN A 47 -26.13 6.98 5.84
CA GLN A 47 -26.42 8.09 4.93
C GLN A 47 -25.48 8.03 3.73
N THR A 48 -25.95 8.51 2.56
CA THR A 48 -25.14 8.58 1.35
C THR A 48 -25.30 9.92 0.66
N VAL A 49 -24.21 10.51 0.19
CA VAL A 49 -24.17 11.78 -0.52
C VAL A 49 -23.51 11.59 -1.88
N CYS A 50 -24.22 11.89 -2.95
CA CYS A 50 -23.62 11.95 -4.28
C CYS A 50 -22.83 13.26 -4.42
N ILE A 51 -21.53 13.15 -4.72
CA ILE A 51 -20.59 14.28 -4.75
C ILE A 51 -20.20 14.72 -6.16
N GLY A 52 -20.77 14.14 -7.20
CA GLY A 52 -20.52 14.57 -8.58
C GLY A 52 -20.42 13.45 -9.59
N PRO A 53 -19.96 13.78 -10.81
CA PRO A 53 -19.89 12.85 -11.92
C PRO A 53 -18.88 11.74 -11.72
N ALA A 54 -18.86 10.75 -12.63
CA ALA A 54 -18.04 9.54 -12.53
C ALA A 54 -16.54 9.77 -12.41
N PRO A 55 -15.86 10.68 -13.15
CA PRO A 55 -14.43 10.86 -13.05
C PRO A 55 -13.99 11.25 -11.62
N ALA A 56 -12.95 10.59 -11.10
CA ALA A 56 -12.46 10.82 -9.74
C ALA A 56 -12.08 12.30 -9.49
N LYS A 57 -11.49 12.97 -10.47
CA LYS A 57 -11.10 14.40 -10.38
C LYS A 57 -12.27 15.34 -10.11
N ASP A 58 -13.47 14.97 -10.54
CA ASP A 58 -14.69 15.76 -10.44
C ASP A 58 -15.62 15.26 -9.30
N SER A 59 -15.13 14.30 -8.47
CA SER A 59 -15.87 13.68 -7.37
C SER A 59 -14.94 13.36 -6.18
N TYR A 60 -14.38 12.17 -6.08
CA TYR A 60 -13.56 11.71 -4.93
C TYR A 60 -12.26 12.51 -4.69
N LEU A 61 -11.72 13.17 -5.69
CA LEU A 61 -10.54 14.05 -5.59
C LEU A 61 -10.91 15.53 -5.49
N ASP A 62 -12.19 15.88 -5.59
CA ASP A 62 -12.67 17.25 -5.38
C ASP A 62 -12.82 17.54 -3.88
N MET A 63 -11.82 18.19 -3.33
CA MET A 63 -11.72 18.49 -1.90
C MET A 63 -12.91 19.30 -1.37
N GLU A 64 -13.41 20.26 -2.17
CA GLU A 64 -14.52 21.15 -1.79
C GLU A 64 -15.84 20.38 -1.72
N ARG A 65 -16.09 19.47 -2.68
CA ARG A 65 -17.28 18.62 -2.69
C ARG A 65 -17.28 17.63 -1.53
N VAL A 66 -16.15 16.97 -1.27
CA VAL A 66 -16.02 16.03 -0.14
C VAL A 66 -16.22 16.75 1.19
N LEU A 67 -15.55 17.89 1.39
CA LEU A 67 -15.68 18.69 2.62
C LEU A 67 -17.09 19.28 2.76
N GLY A 68 -17.67 19.82 1.67
CA GLY A 68 -19.03 20.33 1.64
C GLY A 68 -20.06 19.27 2.02
N ALA A 69 -19.89 18.03 1.54
CA ALA A 69 -20.73 16.90 1.94
C ALA A 69 -20.62 16.62 3.45
N ALA A 70 -19.40 16.61 4.01
CA ALA A 70 -19.19 16.39 5.44
C ALA A 70 -19.86 17.47 6.30
N MET A 71 -19.72 18.72 5.91
CA MET A 71 -20.39 19.85 6.59
C MET A 71 -21.93 19.76 6.50
N ALA A 72 -22.45 19.45 5.32
CA ALA A 72 -23.90 19.37 5.08
C ALA A 72 -24.58 18.30 5.93
N VAL A 73 -23.91 17.17 6.15
CA VAL A 73 -24.45 16.07 6.98
C VAL A 73 -24.09 16.22 8.47
N GLY A 74 -23.28 17.19 8.85
CA GLY A 74 -22.82 17.39 10.22
C GLY A 74 -21.92 16.25 10.68
N ALA A 75 -20.95 15.84 9.88
CA ALA A 75 -19.97 14.84 10.26
C ALA A 75 -18.94 15.42 11.24
N ASP A 76 -18.59 14.67 12.29
CA ASP A 76 -17.56 15.03 13.26
C ASP A 76 -16.16 14.81 12.70
N ALA A 77 -16.02 13.78 11.84
CA ALA A 77 -14.74 13.37 11.29
C ALA A 77 -14.88 12.82 9.86
N ILE A 78 -13.74 12.80 9.15
CA ILE A 78 -13.60 12.20 7.82
C ILE A 78 -12.56 11.07 7.90
N HIS A 79 -12.95 9.86 7.46
CA HIS A 79 -12.01 8.76 7.26
C HIS A 79 -11.67 8.63 5.78
N PRO A 80 -10.40 8.86 5.37
CA PRO A 80 -10.02 8.86 3.96
C PRO A 80 -9.76 7.46 3.39
N GLY A 81 -9.59 6.42 4.22
CA GLY A 81 -9.09 5.12 3.80
C GLY A 81 -7.68 5.20 3.24
N PHE A 82 -7.47 4.66 2.05
CA PHE A 82 -6.22 4.77 1.27
C PHE A 82 -6.50 5.31 -0.14
N GLY A 83 -5.48 5.86 -0.81
CA GLY A 83 -5.63 6.52 -2.11
C GLY A 83 -6.43 7.83 -2.02
N PHE A 84 -6.88 8.35 -3.14
CA PHE A 84 -7.62 9.62 -3.26
C PHE A 84 -7.01 10.76 -2.41
N LEU A 85 -7.72 11.20 -1.37
CA LEU A 85 -7.31 12.33 -0.52
C LEU A 85 -6.58 11.92 0.76
N SER A 86 -6.25 10.64 0.94
CA SER A 86 -5.68 10.11 2.20
C SER A 86 -4.30 10.70 2.56
N GLU A 87 -3.51 11.10 1.57
CA GLU A 87 -2.19 11.72 1.75
C GLU A 87 -2.14 13.15 1.16
N ASN A 88 -3.29 13.82 1.15
CA ASN A 88 -3.39 15.20 0.66
C ASN A 88 -3.38 16.20 1.82
N SER A 89 -2.23 16.80 2.09
CA SER A 89 -2.03 17.76 3.19
C SER A 89 -2.92 19.01 3.09
N LYS A 90 -3.21 19.47 1.86
CA LYS A 90 -4.12 20.59 1.63
C LYS A 90 -5.53 20.26 2.11
N PHE A 91 -6.00 19.04 1.82
CA PHE A 91 -7.31 18.58 2.28
C PHE A 91 -7.38 18.47 3.80
N VAL A 92 -6.33 17.97 4.45
CA VAL A 92 -6.24 17.94 5.92
C VAL A 92 -6.37 19.34 6.51
N ARG A 93 -5.63 20.34 6.00
CA ARG A 93 -5.75 21.75 6.45
C ARG A 93 -7.14 22.33 6.21
N MET A 94 -7.82 21.91 5.15
CA MET A 94 -9.21 22.34 4.91
C MET A 94 -10.15 21.74 5.96
N CYS A 95 -10.00 20.46 6.30
CA CYS A 95 -10.79 19.80 7.36
C CYS A 95 -10.60 20.52 8.71
N GLU A 96 -9.34 20.78 9.10
CA GLU A 96 -9.01 21.49 10.34
C GLU A 96 -9.66 22.88 10.43
N LYS A 97 -9.62 23.67 9.35
CA LYS A 97 -10.27 24.98 9.28
C LYS A 97 -11.79 24.91 9.43
N CYS A 98 -12.40 23.78 9.08
CA CYS A 98 -13.84 23.55 9.23
C CYS A 98 -14.20 22.82 10.52
N ASN A 99 -13.26 22.64 11.47
CA ASN A 99 -13.43 21.86 12.69
C ASN A 99 -13.92 20.42 12.47
N ILE A 100 -13.50 19.80 11.39
CA ILE A 100 -13.75 18.38 11.08
C ILE A 100 -12.45 17.62 11.31
N THR A 101 -12.49 16.59 12.15
CA THR A 101 -11.31 15.76 12.42
C THR A 101 -10.97 14.90 11.20
N PHE A 102 -9.75 15.00 10.68
CA PHE A 102 -9.24 14.06 9.71
C PHE A 102 -8.71 12.82 10.44
N ILE A 103 -9.26 11.63 10.10
CA ILE A 103 -8.80 10.35 10.68
C ILE A 103 -7.59 9.88 9.90
N GLY A 104 -6.43 10.26 10.35
CA GLY A 104 -5.14 10.05 9.69
C GLY A 104 -4.09 10.95 10.29
N GLN A 105 -3.14 11.37 9.49
CA GLN A 105 -1.98 12.13 9.91
C GLN A 105 -2.20 13.65 9.76
N SER A 106 -1.40 14.46 10.46
CA SER A 106 -1.39 15.91 10.27
C SER A 106 -0.83 16.30 8.90
N ALA A 107 -1.21 17.50 8.44
CA ALA A 107 -0.76 18.00 7.14
C ALA A 107 0.76 18.15 7.06
N GLU A 108 1.40 18.57 8.16
CA GLU A 108 2.85 18.77 8.25
C GLU A 108 3.63 17.47 8.09
N ILE A 109 3.13 16.38 8.68
CA ILE A 109 3.77 15.07 8.63
C ILE A 109 3.56 14.44 7.23
N ILE A 110 2.36 14.61 6.65
CA ILE A 110 2.11 14.20 5.25
C ILE A 110 3.07 14.91 4.30
N ASP A 111 3.23 16.23 4.41
CA ASP A 111 4.17 16.98 3.57
C ASP A 111 5.63 16.53 3.77
N ARG A 112 6.04 16.35 5.03
CA ARG A 112 7.41 15.96 5.38
C ARG A 112 7.74 14.55 4.90
N MET A 113 6.86 13.58 5.12
CA MET A 113 7.07 12.20 4.72
C MET A 113 6.81 11.96 3.23
N GLY A 114 5.92 12.73 2.62
CA GLY A 114 5.69 12.71 1.17
C GLY A 114 6.85 13.28 0.35
N ASN A 115 7.69 14.13 0.94
CA ASN A 115 8.91 14.61 0.32
C ASN A 115 10.05 13.60 0.55
N LYS A 116 10.47 12.89 -0.50
CA LYS A 116 11.47 11.81 -0.42
C LYS A 116 12.80 12.26 0.21
N SER A 117 13.29 13.45 -0.13
CA SER A 117 14.54 13.97 0.41
C SER A 117 14.41 14.33 1.91
N ALA A 118 13.29 14.95 2.29
CA ALA A 118 13.02 15.29 3.70
C ALA A 118 12.81 14.01 4.54
N ALA A 119 12.05 13.03 4.04
CA ALA A 119 11.84 11.76 4.68
C ALA A 119 13.17 11.02 4.88
N ARG A 120 13.99 10.89 3.80
CA ARG A 120 15.31 10.27 3.87
C ARG A 120 16.22 10.94 4.90
N LYS A 121 16.27 12.29 4.91
CA LYS A 121 17.07 13.03 5.89
C LYS A 121 16.58 12.76 7.32
N THR A 122 15.29 12.82 7.58
CA THR A 122 14.70 12.51 8.89
C THR A 122 15.11 11.10 9.37
N MET A 123 15.08 10.12 8.46
CA MET A 123 15.47 8.75 8.79
C MET A 123 16.98 8.61 9.05
N MET A 124 17.81 9.24 8.24
CA MET A 124 19.27 9.25 8.46
C MET A 124 19.64 9.88 9.81
N ASP A 125 19.07 11.05 10.12
CA ASP A 125 19.30 11.77 11.38
C ASP A 125 18.85 10.93 12.60
N ALA A 126 17.83 10.09 12.41
CA ALA A 126 17.37 9.13 13.41
C ALA A 126 18.21 7.84 13.42
N GLY A 127 19.19 7.66 12.54
CA GLY A 127 20.00 6.42 12.45
C GLY A 127 19.17 5.21 11.95
N VAL A 128 18.15 5.44 11.15
CA VAL A 128 17.43 4.41 10.40
C VAL A 128 18.25 4.10 9.14
N PRO A 129 18.52 2.83 8.82
CA PRO A 129 19.25 2.48 7.61
C PRO A 129 18.52 2.96 6.36
N VAL A 130 19.22 3.66 5.47
CA VAL A 130 18.72 4.10 4.17
C VAL A 130 19.61 3.52 3.08
N VAL A 131 19.08 3.41 1.86
CA VAL A 131 19.92 2.98 0.72
C VAL A 131 21.14 3.88 0.62
N PRO A 132 22.38 3.35 0.60
CA PRO A 132 23.59 4.15 0.43
C PRO A 132 23.49 5.01 -0.84
N GLY A 133 23.84 6.29 -0.75
CA GLY A 133 23.70 7.20 -1.88
C GLY A 133 24.16 8.61 -1.55
N THR A 134 24.08 9.48 -2.56
CA THR A 134 24.43 10.88 -2.44
C THR A 134 23.55 11.60 -1.42
N LYS A 135 24.14 12.47 -0.62
CA LYS A 135 23.41 13.35 0.29
C LYS A 135 22.89 14.58 -0.42
N ASP A 136 23.72 15.09 -1.34
CA ASP A 136 23.45 16.27 -2.13
C ASP A 136 23.16 15.89 -3.58
N ALA A 137 22.55 16.80 -4.28
CA ALA A 137 22.26 16.66 -5.70
C ALA A 137 23.55 16.63 -6.53
N VAL A 138 23.57 15.82 -7.58
CA VAL A 138 24.67 15.70 -8.53
C VAL A 138 24.22 16.36 -9.85
N TYR A 139 25.01 17.29 -10.32
CA TYR A 139 24.70 18.06 -11.53
C TYR A 139 25.54 17.65 -12.73
N GLU A 140 26.75 17.18 -12.51
CA GLU A 140 27.74 16.84 -13.52
C GLU A 140 28.00 15.34 -13.57
N ALA A 141 28.02 14.75 -14.75
CA ALA A 141 28.16 13.31 -14.94
C ALA A 141 29.50 12.77 -14.41
N GLU A 142 30.59 13.51 -14.60
CA GLU A 142 31.93 13.13 -14.16
C GLU A 142 32.06 13.11 -12.61
N GLU A 143 31.38 14.00 -11.92
CA GLU A 143 31.28 14.00 -10.46
C GLU A 143 30.48 12.77 -10.01
N GLY A 144 29.35 12.54 -10.66
CA GLY A 144 28.50 11.39 -10.39
C GLY A 144 29.23 10.06 -10.60
N GLN A 145 30.02 9.94 -11.65
CA GLN A 145 30.81 8.75 -11.95
C GLN A 145 31.81 8.41 -10.82
N LYS A 146 32.53 9.40 -10.32
CA LYS A 146 33.45 9.19 -9.19
C LYS A 146 32.74 8.69 -7.94
N ILE A 147 31.57 9.26 -7.64
CA ILE A 147 30.75 8.82 -6.51
C ILE A 147 30.26 7.38 -6.72
N ALA A 148 29.84 7.04 -7.93
CA ALA A 148 29.40 5.69 -8.27
C ALA A 148 30.55 4.68 -8.23
N ASP A 149 31.76 5.05 -8.67
CA ASP A 149 32.97 4.22 -8.59
C ASP A 149 33.33 3.91 -7.13
N ASP A 150 33.27 4.92 -6.25
CA ASP A 150 33.52 4.76 -4.81
C ASP A 150 32.44 3.90 -4.13
N MET A 151 31.17 4.02 -4.57
CA MET A 151 30.03 3.26 -4.03
C MET A 151 30.05 1.80 -4.52
N GLY A 152 30.63 1.57 -5.69
CA GLY A 152 30.60 0.29 -6.41
C GLY A 152 29.28 0.06 -7.15
N TYR A 153 29.38 -0.54 -8.32
CA TYR A 153 28.23 -0.88 -9.18
C TYR A 153 27.53 -2.17 -8.72
N PRO A 154 26.24 -2.37 -9.12
CA PRO A 154 25.38 -1.44 -9.85
C PRO A 154 24.89 -0.27 -9.00
N VAL A 155 24.58 0.84 -9.68
CA VAL A 155 24.00 2.04 -9.05
C VAL A 155 22.72 2.45 -9.75
N MET A 156 21.82 3.10 -9.02
CA MET A 156 20.61 3.74 -9.53
C MET A 156 20.83 5.23 -9.66
N ILE A 157 20.70 5.76 -10.85
CA ILE A 157 20.68 7.19 -11.15
C ILE A 157 19.23 7.61 -11.20
N LYS A 158 18.81 8.61 -10.41
CA LYS A 158 17.42 9.04 -10.32
C LYS A 158 17.26 10.54 -10.18
N ALA A 159 16.23 11.09 -10.82
CA ALA A 159 15.85 12.47 -10.70
C ALA A 159 15.21 12.79 -9.34
N SER A 160 15.48 14.00 -8.83
CA SER A 160 14.85 14.54 -7.61
C SER A 160 13.33 14.61 -7.73
N ALA A 161 12.84 15.06 -8.86
CA ALA A 161 11.42 15.22 -9.17
C ALA A 161 10.77 13.98 -9.80
N GLY A 162 11.45 12.83 -9.79
CA GLY A 162 11.02 11.60 -10.47
C GLY A 162 9.80 10.93 -9.84
N GLY A 163 8.94 10.36 -10.68
CA GLY A 163 7.80 9.54 -10.30
C GLY A 163 7.39 8.59 -11.42
N GLY A 164 6.79 7.44 -11.08
CA GLY A 164 6.32 6.47 -12.08
C GLY A 164 7.43 5.84 -12.94
N GLY A 165 8.67 5.77 -12.44
CA GLY A 165 9.81 5.18 -13.15
C GLY A 165 10.50 6.08 -14.19
N LYS A 166 10.02 7.30 -14.42
CA LYS A 166 10.68 8.26 -15.32
C LYS A 166 11.84 8.96 -14.60
N GLY A 167 12.93 9.20 -15.33
CA GLY A 167 14.15 9.80 -14.79
C GLY A 167 14.91 8.88 -13.85
N MET A 168 14.73 7.55 -13.96
CA MET A 168 15.46 6.54 -13.20
C MET A 168 16.11 5.52 -14.12
N ARG A 169 17.40 5.26 -13.93
CA ARG A 169 18.14 4.27 -14.71
C ARG A 169 19.15 3.54 -13.86
N VAL A 170 19.24 2.22 -14.06
CA VAL A 170 20.31 1.40 -13.46
C VAL A 170 21.54 1.49 -14.33
N CYS A 171 22.70 1.70 -13.72
CA CYS A 171 23.99 1.64 -14.35
C CYS A 171 24.83 0.52 -13.73
N TYR A 172 25.32 -0.39 -14.57
CA TYR A 172 26.00 -1.61 -14.12
C TYR A 172 27.52 -1.51 -14.09
N ASN A 173 28.10 -0.50 -14.71
CA ASN A 173 29.55 -0.33 -14.79
C ASN A 173 29.93 1.15 -15.00
N SER A 174 31.20 1.49 -14.80
CA SER A 174 31.73 2.85 -14.92
C SER A 174 31.73 3.37 -16.38
N GLU A 175 31.92 2.47 -17.36
CA GLU A 175 32.04 2.86 -18.77
C GLU A 175 30.73 3.46 -19.30
N ASP A 176 29.59 2.91 -18.87
CA ASP A 176 28.26 3.35 -19.32
C ASP A 176 27.70 4.51 -18.47
N PHE A 177 28.39 4.88 -17.37
CA PHE A 177 27.79 5.78 -16.38
C PHE A 177 27.43 7.16 -16.95
N VAL A 178 28.36 7.82 -17.64
CA VAL A 178 28.15 9.17 -18.18
C VAL A 178 26.98 9.20 -19.15
N HIS A 179 26.91 8.23 -20.07
CA HIS A 179 25.81 8.15 -21.03
C HIS A 179 24.47 7.90 -20.33
N THR A 180 24.44 7.01 -19.32
CA THR A 180 23.24 6.69 -18.56
C THR A 180 22.76 7.87 -17.74
N PHE A 181 23.68 8.62 -17.13
CA PHE A 181 23.41 9.83 -16.35
C PHE A 181 22.78 10.93 -17.22
N GLU A 182 23.42 11.28 -18.35
CA GLU A 182 22.93 12.31 -19.25
C GLU A 182 21.56 11.95 -19.84
N THR A 183 21.35 10.67 -20.15
CA THR A 183 20.05 10.18 -20.64
C THR A 183 18.95 10.36 -19.58
N ALA A 184 19.23 9.98 -18.32
CA ALA A 184 18.28 10.12 -17.22
C ALA A 184 18.00 11.58 -16.89
N LYS A 185 19.03 12.44 -16.93
CA LYS A 185 18.92 13.89 -16.71
C LYS A 185 18.04 14.56 -17.75
N LEU A 186 18.29 14.29 -19.04
CA LEU A 186 17.48 14.81 -20.14
C LEU A 186 16.02 14.37 -20.07
N GLU A 187 15.77 13.10 -19.70
CA GLU A 187 14.42 12.59 -19.49
C GLU A 187 13.70 13.31 -18.36
N ALA A 188 14.41 13.59 -17.25
CA ALA A 188 13.89 14.32 -16.11
C ALA A 188 13.58 15.78 -16.44
N GLU A 189 14.48 16.48 -17.13
CA GLU A 189 14.29 17.85 -17.60
C GLU A 189 13.05 17.96 -18.51
N ASN A 190 12.89 17.03 -19.44
CA ASN A 190 11.76 17.02 -20.37
C ASN A 190 10.43 16.67 -19.67
N ALA A 191 10.45 15.78 -18.68
CA ALA A 191 9.23 15.29 -18.03
C ALA A 191 8.77 16.19 -16.87
N PHE A 192 9.73 16.78 -16.13
CA PHE A 192 9.48 17.46 -14.86
C PHE A 192 10.00 18.89 -14.81
N GLY A 193 10.79 19.34 -15.82
CA GLY A 193 11.43 20.66 -15.83
C GLY A 193 12.60 20.80 -14.83
N ASP A 194 13.07 19.68 -14.26
CA ASP A 194 14.14 19.64 -13.25
C ASP A 194 15.10 18.49 -13.56
N GLY A 195 16.36 18.83 -13.85
CA GLY A 195 17.45 17.89 -14.13
C GLY A 195 18.32 17.55 -12.92
N THR A 196 17.84 17.81 -11.71
CA THR A 196 18.55 17.50 -10.48
C THR A 196 18.59 15.99 -10.26
N MET A 197 19.80 15.40 -10.18
CA MET A 197 20.02 13.96 -10.09
C MET A 197 20.58 13.54 -8.73
N TYR A 198 20.31 12.29 -8.37
CA TYR A 198 20.86 11.58 -7.22
C TYR A 198 21.38 10.22 -7.65
N ILE A 199 22.38 9.70 -6.94
CA ILE A 199 22.94 8.37 -7.19
C ILE A 199 22.78 7.55 -5.93
N GLU A 200 22.23 6.35 -6.06
CA GLU A 200 22.05 5.42 -4.96
C GLU A 200 22.57 4.04 -5.34
N LYS A 201 22.99 3.26 -4.36
CA LYS A 201 23.29 1.84 -4.57
C LYS A 201 22.05 1.14 -5.12
N TYR A 202 22.18 0.39 -6.20
CA TYR A 202 21.12 -0.45 -6.69
C TYR A 202 21.09 -1.75 -5.89
N ILE A 203 19.95 -2.02 -5.26
CA ILE A 203 19.75 -3.27 -4.51
C ILE A 203 19.15 -4.27 -5.49
N GLU A 204 19.92 -5.32 -5.81
CA GLU A 204 19.51 -6.36 -6.74
C GLU A 204 18.56 -7.35 -6.07
N ASP A 205 17.49 -7.72 -6.76
CA ASP A 205 16.48 -8.69 -6.33
C ASP A 205 16.08 -8.56 -4.85
N PRO A 206 15.70 -7.35 -4.38
CA PRO A 206 15.37 -7.15 -2.99
C PRO A 206 14.01 -7.76 -2.66
N ARG A 207 13.80 -8.06 -1.38
CA ARG A 207 12.45 -8.22 -0.85
C ARG A 207 11.88 -6.88 -0.43
N HIS A 208 10.60 -6.72 -0.65
CA HIS A 208 9.84 -5.59 -0.15
C HIS A 208 9.22 -5.98 1.19
N ILE A 209 9.80 -5.49 2.27
CA ILE A 209 9.36 -5.76 3.64
C ILE A 209 8.89 -4.46 4.27
N GLU A 210 7.74 -4.49 4.92
CA GLU A 210 7.17 -3.31 5.54
C GLU A 210 6.69 -3.59 6.97
N PHE A 211 6.84 -2.60 7.86
CA PHE A 211 6.41 -2.72 9.25
C PHE A 211 5.19 -1.86 9.52
N GLN A 212 4.13 -2.49 10.02
CA GLN A 212 2.94 -1.78 10.47
C GLN A 212 3.23 -1.03 11.76
N ILE A 213 3.01 0.28 11.74
CA ILE A 213 3.08 1.16 12.91
C ILE A 213 1.68 1.49 13.38
N LEU A 214 1.54 1.57 14.70
CA LEU A 214 0.40 2.15 15.36
C LEU A 214 0.89 3.08 16.48
N ALA A 215 0.45 4.34 16.47
CA ALA A 215 0.89 5.34 17.42
C ALA A 215 -0.24 6.30 17.81
N ASP A 216 -0.27 6.73 19.07
CA ASP A 216 -1.20 7.75 19.54
C ASP A 216 -0.58 9.16 19.52
N LYS A 217 -1.40 10.17 19.83
CA LYS A 217 -0.96 11.57 19.88
C LYS A 217 -0.13 11.92 21.14
N TYR A 218 0.08 10.95 22.02
CA TYR A 218 0.77 11.11 23.31
C TYR A 218 2.18 10.53 23.31
N GLY A 219 2.63 9.98 22.16
CA GLY A 219 3.97 9.44 21.98
C GLY A 219 4.11 7.94 22.19
N ASN A 220 3.01 7.24 22.53
CA ASN A 220 3.02 5.78 22.54
C ASN A 220 3.06 5.28 21.10
N THR A 221 4.07 4.50 20.77
CA THR A 221 4.33 4.00 19.41
C THR A 221 4.75 2.55 19.49
N ILE A 222 4.05 1.69 18.76
CA ILE A 222 4.31 0.25 18.66
C ILE A 222 4.40 -0.18 17.20
N HIS A 223 5.06 -1.29 16.93
CA HIS A 223 4.97 -2.01 15.65
C HIS A 223 4.13 -3.28 15.81
N LEU A 224 3.42 -3.65 14.77
CA LEU A 224 2.55 -4.83 14.73
C LEU A 224 3.14 -5.97 13.87
N GLY A 225 4.46 -6.02 13.75
CA GLY A 225 5.15 -6.96 12.88
C GLY A 225 5.24 -6.46 11.43
N GLU A 226 5.80 -7.34 10.61
CA GLU A 226 6.04 -7.06 9.21
C GLU A 226 5.05 -7.77 8.28
N ARG A 227 5.00 -7.24 7.06
CA ARG A 227 4.42 -7.88 5.87
C ARG A 227 5.50 -8.06 4.81
N ASP A 228 5.44 -9.15 4.08
CA ASP A 228 6.20 -9.36 2.85
C ASP A 228 5.32 -9.02 1.65
N CYS A 229 5.72 -8.01 0.90
CA CYS A 229 5.02 -7.48 -0.27
C CYS A 229 5.85 -7.63 -1.54
N SER A 230 6.71 -8.63 -1.60
CA SER A 230 7.66 -8.82 -2.71
C SER A 230 6.97 -9.25 -4.00
N ILE A 231 5.82 -9.91 -3.93
CA ILE A 231 5.06 -10.32 -5.12
C ILE A 231 4.33 -9.13 -5.71
N GLN A 232 4.94 -8.51 -6.72
CA GLN A 232 4.41 -7.31 -7.34
C GLN A 232 4.68 -7.30 -8.85
N ARG A 233 3.78 -6.68 -9.60
CA ARG A 233 3.90 -6.45 -11.03
C ARG A 233 3.92 -4.96 -11.32
N ARG A 234 4.99 -4.46 -11.98
CA ARG A 234 5.15 -3.02 -12.28
C ARG A 234 4.97 -2.14 -11.02
N HIS A 235 5.55 -2.55 -9.90
CA HIS A 235 5.45 -1.92 -8.57
C HIS A 235 4.03 -1.92 -7.96
N GLN A 236 3.11 -2.72 -8.47
CA GLN A 236 1.81 -2.96 -7.86
C GLN A 236 1.82 -4.31 -7.15
N LYS A 237 1.56 -4.31 -5.86
CA LYS A 237 1.50 -5.52 -5.02
C LYS A 237 0.36 -6.43 -5.49
N LEU A 238 0.57 -7.73 -5.54
CA LEU A 238 -0.39 -8.74 -5.98
C LEU A 238 -0.74 -9.73 -4.86
N ILE A 239 0.29 -10.13 -4.09
CA ILE A 239 0.16 -11.05 -2.96
C ILE A 239 0.99 -10.49 -1.82
N GLU A 240 0.41 -10.45 -0.63
CA GLU A 240 1.05 -10.02 0.60
C GLU A 240 0.88 -11.07 1.69
N GLU A 241 1.90 -11.26 2.53
CA GLU A 241 1.83 -12.22 3.63
C GLU A 241 2.42 -11.66 4.93
N SER A 242 1.91 -12.12 6.04
CA SER A 242 2.43 -11.82 7.38
C SER A 242 2.39 -13.08 8.24
N PRO A 243 3.49 -13.38 8.97
CA PRO A 243 4.81 -12.76 8.89
C PRO A 243 5.58 -13.16 7.62
N SER A 244 6.66 -12.45 7.28
CA SER A 244 7.52 -12.81 6.15
C SER A 244 8.24 -14.13 6.40
N PRO A 245 8.26 -15.06 5.43
CA PRO A 245 9.03 -16.30 5.54
C PRO A 245 10.55 -16.07 5.53
N ALA A 246 11.01 -14.89 5.12
CA ALA A 246 12.43 -14.54 5.02
C ALA A 246 12.99 -13.89 6.29
N ILE A 247 12.18 -13.62 7.31
CA ILE A 247 12.56 -12.85 8.49
C ILE A 247 12.47 -13.71 9.74
N SER A 248 13.59 -13.83 10.47
CA SER A 248 13.63 -14.50 11.78
C SER A 248 12.97 -13.62 12.86
N ASP A 249 12.59 -14.23 13.98
CA ASP A 249 12.01 -13.50 15.12
C ASP A 249 12.98 -12.43 15.67
N GLU A 250 14.29 -12.70 15.66
CA GLU A 250 15.31 -11.74 16.06
C GLU A 250 15.37 -10.54 15.11
N GLN A 251 15.35 -10.79 13.79
CA GLN A 251 15.32 -9.74 12.78
C GLN A 251 14.02 -8.92 12.87
N ARG A 252 12.86 -9.60 13.07
CA ARG A 252 11.56 -8.94 13.27
C ARG A 252 11.59 -7.97 14.44
N LYS A 253 12.14 -8.42 15.59
CA LYS A 253 12.25 -7.57 16.76
C LYS A 253 13.16 -6.37 16.50
N LYS A 254 14.38 -6.59 15.97
CA LYS A 254 15.34 -5.54 15.67
C LYS A 254 14.79 -4.52 14.67
N MET A 255 14.19 -4.99 13.59
CA MET A 255 13.63 -4.11 12.56
C MET A 255 12.36 -3.39 13.02
N GLY A 256 11.53 -4.05 13.83
CA GLY A 256 10.39 -3.43 14.48
C GLY A 256 10.79 -2.27 15.38
N GLU A 257 11.85 -2.43 16.19
CA GLU A 257 12.42 -1.35 17.01
C GLU A 257 12.93 -0.17 16.13
N ILE A 258 13.55 -0.47 14.98
CA ILE A 258 13.97 0.54 14.01
C ILE A 258 12.77 1.26 13.39
N ALA A 259 11.71 0.52 13.04
CA ALA A 259 10.49 1.10 12.51
C ALA A 259 9.77 2.01 13.53
N VAL A 260 9.73 1.62 14.81
CA VAL A 260 9.23 2.47 15.89
C VAL A 260 10.08 3.74 16.05
N LYS A 261 11.41 3.61 15.95
CA LYS A 261 12.33 4.74 15.99
C LYS A 261 12.10 5.71 14.82
N ALA A 262 11.88 5.18 13.62
CA ALA A 262 11.53 5.94 12.42
C ALA A 262 10.22 6.72 12.61
N ALA A 263 9.18 6.05 13.11
CA ALA A 263 7.88 6.68 13.36
C ALA A 263 7.95 7.78 14.43
N LYS A 264 8.71 7.56 15.51
CA LYS A 264 8.95 8.59 16.54
C LYS A 264 9.73 9.79 16.01
N ALA A 265 10.74 9.58 15.17
CA ALA A 265 11.48 10.68 14.52
C ALA A 265 10.61 11.47 13.55
N ALA A 266 9.62 10.84 12.94
CA ALA A 266 8.61 11.49 12.12
C ALA A 266 7.49 12.16 12.95
N GLU A 267 7.49 12.02 14.28
CA GLU A 267 6.39 12.47 15.18
C GLU A 267 5.04 11.89 14.75
N TYR A 268 5.07 10.64 14.29
CA TYR A 268 3.93 9.97 13.70
C TYR A 268 2.89 9.54 14.72
N TYR A 269 1.61 9.64 14.37
CA TYR A 269 0.49 9.04 15.07
C TYR A 269 -0.50 8.40 14.08
N SER A 270 -1.50 7.65 14.55
CA SER A 270 -2.41 6.83 13.72
C SER A 270 -1.74 5.55 13.21
N ALA A 271 -2.42 4.83 12.31
CA ALA A 271 -1.84 3.69 11.61
C ALA A 271 -1.03 4.16 10.41
N GLY A 272 0.17 3.64 10.27
CA GLY A 272 1.07 3.91 9.15
C GLY A 272 2.04 2.78 8.92
N THR A 273 2.82 2.86 7.86
CA THR A 273 3.72 1.78 7.47
C THR A 273 5.08 2.33 7.09
N ILE A 274 6.13 1.68 7.60
CA ILE A 274 7.52 1.94 7.20
C ILE A 274 7.94 0.85 6.23
N GLU A 275 8.27 1.22 5.01
CA GLU A 275 8.68 0.31 3.94
C GLU A 275 10.20 0.22 3.85
N PHE A 276 10.71 -1.01 3.68
CA PHE A 276 12.12 -1.32 3.53
C PHE A 276 12.36 -2.24 2.32
N LEU A 277 13.52 -2.07 1.68
CA LEU A 277 14.12 -3.13 0.89
C LEU A 277 15.02 -3.98 1.78
N ARG A 278 14.88 -5.30 1.69
CA ARG A 278 15.79 -6.26 2.29
C ARG A 278 16.62 -6.89 1.19
N ASP A 279 17.93 -6.75 1.26
CA ASP A 279 18.84 -7.33 0.29
C ASP A 279 19.10 -8.83 0.53
N LYS A 280 19.86 -9.45 -0.38
CA LYS A 280 20.26 -10.87 -0.30
C LYS A 280 21.15 -11.21 0.91
N HIS A 281 21.77 -10.21 1.54
CA HIS A 281 22.61 -10.38 2.74
C HIS A 281 21.82 -10.23 4.04
N GLY A 282 20.56 -9.80 3.94
CA GLY A 282 19.66 -9.59 5.07
C GLY A 282 19.71 -8.19 5.66
N ASP A 283 20.36 -7.24 4.96
CA ASP A 283 20.39 -5.84 5.35
C ASP A 283 19.11 -5.13 4.87
N PHE A 284 18.66 -4.16 5.67
CA PHE A 284 17.42 -3.43 5.43
C PHE A 284 17.70 -1.96 5.13
N TYR A 285 16.97 -1.42 4.15
CA TYR A 285 17.12 -0.04 3.73
C TYR A 285 15.73 0.61 3.62
N PHE A 286 15.51 1.70 4.34
CA PHE A 286 14.29 2.48 4.28
C PHE A 286 14.03 2.99 2.86
N ILE A 287 12.78 2.85 2.40
CA ILE A 287 12.30 3.37 1.13
C ILE A 287 11.41 4.60 1.36
N GLU A 288 10.29 4.36 2.07
CA GLU A 288 9.29 5.39 2.30
C GLU A 288 8.42 5.08 3.54
N MET A 289 7.66 6.08 3.96
CA MET A 289 6.64 5.94 4.97
C MET A 289 5.28 6.26 4.37
N ASN A 290 4.36 5.31 4.42
CA ASN A 290 2.97 5.54 4.05
C ASN A 290 2.21 6.07 5.25
N THR A 291 1.69 7.31 5.13
CA THR A 291 1.04 8.05 6.21
C THR A 291 -0.46 7.77 6.31
N ARG A 292 -0.85 6.55 6.03
CA ARG A 292 -2.24 6.06 5.94
C ARG A 292 -2.32 4.57 6.22
N ILE A 293 -3.54 4.06 6.31
CA ILE A 293 -3.78 2.62 6.23
C ILE A 293 -3.42 2.09 4.83
N GLN A 294 -2.92 0.88 4.74
CA GLN A 294 -2.62 0.22 3.46
C GLN A 294 -3.66 -0.82 3.07
N VAL A 295 -3.66 -1.22 1.78
CA VAL A 295 -4.59 -2.24 1.24
C VAL A 295 -4.47 -3.53 2.04
N GLU A 296 -3.23 -3.95 2.29
CA GLU A 296 -2.80 -5.21 2.90
C GLU A 296 -2.85 -5.23 4.44
N HIS A 297 -3.49 -4.24 5.07
CA HIS A 297 -3.67 -4.23 6.53
C HIS A 297 -4.35 -5.48 7.11
N PRO A 298 -5.23 -6.18 6.37
CA PRO A 298 -5.92 -7.36 6.89
C PRO A 298 -5.00 -8.50 7.32
N VAL A 299 -3.85 -8.72 6.68
CA VAL A 299 -2.93 -9.80 7.10
C VAL A 299 -2.33 -9.50 8.46
N THR A 300 -2.02 -8.23 8.76
CA THR A 300 -1.58 -7.82 10.10
C THR A 300 -2.69 -7.97 11.14
N GLU A 301 -3.92 -7.58 10.82
CA GLU A 301 -5.07 -7.76 11.71
C GLU A 301 -5.27 -9.23 12.09
N TRP A 302 -5.13 -10.14 11.12
CA TRP A 302 -5.27 -11.58 11.37
C TRP A 302 -4.21 -12.15 12.30
N VAL A 303 -2.95 -11.79 12.11
CA VAL A 303 -1.86 -12.36 12.91
C VAL A 303 -1.70 -11.71 14.28
N THR A 304 -2.23 -10.49 14.49
CA THR A 304 -2.12 -9.77 15.77
C THR A 304 -3.42 -9.71 16.55
N GLY A 305 -4.57 -9.88 15.87
CA GLY A 305 -5.89 -9.70 16.48
C GLY A 305 -6.27 -8.23 16.72
N ILE A 306 -5.50 -7.26 16.23
CA ILE A 306 -5.74 -5.82 16.41
C ILE A 306 -6.45 -5.24 15.19
N ASP A 307 -7.62 -4.62 15.37
CA ASP A 307 -8.39 -3.96 14.31
C ASP A 307 -7.86 -2.55 14.06
N LEU A 308 -7.12 -2.40 12.96
CA LEU A 308 -6.43 -1.14 12.63
C LEU A 308 -7.38 0.00 12.31
N ILE A 309 -8.53 -0.26 11.70
CA ILE A 309 -9.51 0.79 11.38
C ILE A 309 -10.16 1.32 12.66
N ARG A 310 -10.49 0.44 13.61
CA ARG A 310 -11.02 0.88 14.91
C ARG A 310 -9.99 1.69 15.68
N GLU A 311 -8.73 1.26 15.67
CA GLU A 311 -7.66 2.01 16.37
C GLU A 311 -7.42 3.37 15.71
N GLN A 312 -7.48 3.51 14.38
CA GLN A 312 -7.41 4.81 13.71
C GLN A 312 -8.52 5.75 14.21
N ILE A 313 -9.74 5.25 14.32
CA ILE A 313 -10.90 6.04 14.81
C ILE A 313 -10.69 6.46 16.27
N ARG A 314 -10.24 5.55 17.15
CA ARG A 314 -9.97 5.83 18.57
C ARG A 314 -8.87 6.88 18.76
N ILE A 315 -7.75 6.70 18.09
CA ILE A 315 -6.61 7.63 18.13
C ILE A 315 -7.03 9.02 17.64
N ALA A 316 -7.80 9.08 16.54
CA ALA A 316 -8.29 10.34 16.02
C ALA A 316 -9.25 11.04 16.99
N ALA A 317 -10.05 10.27 17.74
CA ALA A 317 -10.92 10.76 18.80
C ALA A 317 -10.17 11.21 20.09
N GLY A 318 -8.84 11.05 20.12
CA GLY A 318 -7.99 11.47 21.24
C GLY A 318 -7.83 10.42 22.33
N GLU A 319 -8.13 9.16 22.07
CA GLU A 319 -7.86 8.07 23.00
C GLU A 319 -6.38 7.68 22.99
N HIS A 320 -5.89 7.20 24.13
CA HIS A 320 -4.56 6.57 24.21
C HIS A 320 -4.59 5.18 23.58
N LEU A 321 -3.44 4.75 23.05
CA LEU A 321 -3.25 3.34 22.71
C LEU A 321 -3.49 2.45 23.94
N THR A 322 -4.30 1.43 23.73
CA THR A 322 -4.60 0.43 24.78
C THR A 322 -3.59 -0.72 24.79
N TYR A 323 -2.70 -0.77 23.82
CA TYR A 323 -1.68 -1.80 23.66
C TYR A 323 -0.30 -1.23 23.93
N SER A 324 0.51 -1.97 24.68
CA SER A 324 1.97 -1.81 24.74
C SER A 324 2.63 -2.72 23.68
N GLN A 325 3.95 -2.55 23.45
CA GLN A 325 4.67 -3.47 22.54
C GLN A 325 4.66 -4.91 23.05
N GLU A 326 4.58 -5.11 24.37
CA GLU A 326 4.56 -6.44 25.00
C GLU A 326 3.22 -7.18 24.78
N ASP A 327 2.15 -6.44 24.49
CA ASP A 327 0.83 -7.02 24.17
C ASP A 327 0.73 -7.49 22.72
N VAL A 328 1.68 -7.10 21.87
CA VAL A 328 1.68 -7.46 20.44
C VAL A 328 2.33 -8.81 20.23
N HIS A 329 1.53 -9.78 19.86
CA HIS A 329 1.98 -11.13 19.54
C HIS A 329 1.57 -11.50 18.12
N VAL A 330 2.55 -11.88 17.30
CA VAL A 330 2.30 -12.39 15.95
C VAL A 330 2.05 -13.89 16.04
N HIS A 331 0.83 -14.31 15.71
CA HIS A 331 0.43 -15.73 15.75
C HIS A 331 -0.03 -16.20 14.37
N GLY A 332 0.35 -17.42 14.03
CA GLY A 332 -0.08 -18.04 12.77
C GLY A 332 0.54 -17.37 11.54
N HIS A 333 -0.18 -17.46 10.42
CA HIS A 333 0.25 -16.91 9.14
C HIS A 333 -0.96 -16.51 8.32
N ALA A 334 -0.95 -15.31 7.78
CA ALA A 334 -1.98 -14.78 6.90
C ALA A 334 -1.42 -14.46 5.52
N ILE A 335 -2.20 -14.72 4.48
CA ILE A 335 -1.86 -14.39 3.10
C ILE A 335 -3.06 -13.69 2.49
N GLU A 336 -2.81 -12.55 1.86
CA GLU A 336 -3.79 -11.78 1.07
C GLU A 336 -3.45 -11.90 -0.40
N VAL A 337 -4.46 -12.07 -1.25
CA VAL A 337 -4.34 -11.92 -2.70
C VAL A 337 -5.31 -10.86 -3.18
N ARG A 338 -4.81 -9.95 -4.03
CA ARG A 338 -5.64 -8.92 -4.65
C ARG A 338 -6.32 -9.48 -5.87
N ILE A 339 -7.66 -9.40 -5.88
CA ILE A 339 -8.47 -9.81 -7.03
C ILE A 339 -8.80 -8.56 -7.83
N ASN A 340 -8.28 -8.53 -9.05
CA ASN A 340 -8.43 -7.42 -9.98
C ASN A 340 -9.32 -7.82 -11.17
N ALA A 341 -10.16 -6.90 -11.61
CA ALA A 341 -10.89 -7.03 -12.87
C ALA A 341 -9.96 -6.69 -14.05
N GLU A 342 -9.12 -7.65 -14.42
CA GLU A 342 -8.06 -7.52 -15.43
C GLU A 342 -7.98 -8.77 -16.30
N ASP A 343 -7.69 -8.56 -17.59
CA ASP A 343 -7.45 -9.61 -18.56
C ASP A 343 -5.95 -9.96 -18.59
N THR A 344 -5.57 -11.01 -17.89
CA THR A 344 -4.16 -11.45 -17.74
C THR A 344 -3.56 -11.97 -19.04
N GLU A 345 -4.38 -12.43 -19.99
CA GLU A 345 -3.94 -12.89 -21.31
C GLU A 345 -3.59 -11.72 -22.24
N HIS A 346 -4.11 -10.50 -21.96
CA HIS A 346 -3.91 -9.30 -22.75
C HIS A 346 -3.24 -8.18 -21.94
N ASP A 347 -2.06 -8.46 -21.39
CA ASP A 347 -1.20 -7.53 -20.62
C ASP A 347 -1.92 -6.85 -19.43
N PHE A 348 -2.80 -7.60 -18.75
CA PHE A 348 -3.55 -7.12 -17.58
C PHE A 348 -4.41 -5.88 -17.87
N ARG A 349 -4.95 -5.81 -19.07
CA ARG A 349 -5.88 -4.73 -19.44
C ARG A 349 -7.10 -4.75 -18.52
N PRO A 350 -7.51 -3.58 -17.97
CA PRO A 350 -8.72 -3.48 -17.16
C PRO A 350 -9.95 -4.07 -17.87
N SER A 351 -10.76 -4.83 -17.13
CA SER A 351 -11.97 -5.49 -17.61
C SER A 351 -13.21 -4.97 -16.88
N PRO A 352 -13.65 -3.72 -17.12
CA PRO A 352 -14.88 -3.21 -16.56
C PRO A 352 -16.09 -3.96 -17.16
N GLY A 353 -17.16 -4.09 -16.40
CA GLY A 353 -18.34 -4.81 -16.87
C GLY A 353 -19.32 -5.12 -15.73
N THR A 354 -20.35 -5.90 -16.04
CA THR A 354 -21.34 -6.32 -15.05
C THR A 354 -21.01 -7.69 -14.50
N VAL A 355 -20.89 -7.80 -13.20
CA VAL A 355 -20.74 -9.07 -12.49
C VAL A 355 -22.06 -9.82 -12.57
N THR A 356 -22.09 -10.92 -13.31
CA THR A 356 -23.33 -11.71 -13.51
C THR A 356 -23.54 -12.72 -12.41
N ASN A 357 -22.45 -13.28 -11.88
CA ASN A 357 -22.46 -14.23 -10.78
C ASN A 357 -21.24 -13.99 -9.87
N VAL A 358 -21.45 -14.15 -8.57
CA VAL A 358 -20.40 -14.10 -7.56
C VAL A 358 -20.65 -15.13 -6.48
N HIS A 359 -19.65 -15.97 -6.21
CA HIS A 359 -19.62 -16.83 -5.05
C HIS A 359 -18.31 -16.60 -4.31
N PHE A 360 -18.41 -16.17 -3.07
CA PHE A 360 -17.25 -15.96 -2.21
C PHE A 360 -16.97 -17.20 -1.36
N PRO A 361 -15.70 -17.66 -1.29
CA PRO A 361 -15.32 -18.78 -0.42
C PRO A 361 -15.56 -18.42 1.04
N GLY A 362 -15.79 -19.44 1.84
CA GLY A 362 -16.06 -19.29 3.26
C GLY A 362 -15.27 -20.26 4.14
N GLY A 363 -15.62 -20.29 5.43
CA GLY A 363 -15.03 -21.18 6.42
C GLY A 363 -14.05 -20.47 7.37
N LYS A 364 -13.54 -21.26 8.32
CA LYS A 364 -12.65 -20.74 9.38
C LYS A 364 -11.35 -20.20 8.79
N GLY A 365 -11.05 -18.93 9.06
CA GLY A 365 -9.82 -18.29 8.60
C GLY A 365 -9.84 -17.90 7.12
N VAL A 366 -11.02 -17.66 6.55
CA VAL A 366 -11.22 -17.04 5.24
C VAL A 366 -11.96 -15.73 5.43
N ARG A 367 -11.43 -14.65 4.87
CA ARG A 367 -12.01 -13.31 4.86
C ARG A 367 -12.02 -12.77 3.45
N ILE A 368 -13.14 -12.16 3.06
CA ILE A 368 -13.26 -11.42 1.80
C ILE A 368 -13.56 -9.96 2.13
N ASP A 369 -12.70 -9.06 1.70
CA ASP A 369 -12.96 -7.63 1.68
C ASP A 369 -13.32 -7.22 0.25
N SER A 370 -14.58 -6.89 0.02
CA SER A 370 -15.12 -6.58 -1.32
C SER A 370 -16.35 -5.69 -1.24
N ALA A 371 -16.63 -5.02 -2.35
CA ALA A 371 -17.88 -4.30 -2.58
C ALA A 371 -18.72 -4.95 -3.69
N LEU A 372 -18.38 -6.17 -4.12
CA LEU A 372 -19.07 -6.87 -5.21
C LEU A 372 -20.37 -7.54 -4.75
N PHE A 373 -21.31 -7.60 -5.66
CA PHE A 373 -22.53 -8.42 -5.60
C PHE A 373 -23.02 -8.73 -7.02
N ALA A 374 -23.86 -9.73 -7.18
CA ALA A 374 -24.43 -10.09 -8.48
C ALA A 374 -25.26 -8.93 -9.04
N GLY A 375 -24.97 -8.52 -10.27
CA GLY A 375 -25.57 -7.35 -10.92
C GLY A 375 -24.77 -6.05 -10.75
N TYR A 376 -23.71 -6.03 -9.91
CA TYR A 376 -22.85 -4.85 -9.78
C TYR A 376 -22.10 -4.54 -11.08
N LYS A 377 -22.12 -3.28 -11.50
CA LYS A 377 -21.38 -2.80 -12.67
C LYS A 377 -20.07 -2.17 -12.22
N ILE A 378 -18.96 -2.84 -12.52
CA ILE A 378 -17.60 -2.32 -12.29
C ILE A 378 -17.37 -1.15 -13.25
N PRO A 379 -17.19 0.09 -12.73
CA PRO A 379 -17.01 1.26 -13.58
C PRO A 379 -15.56 1.35 -14.10
N PRO A 380 -15.33 1.89 -15.31
CA PRO A 380 -14.01 2.01 -15.91
C PRO A 380 -13.19 3.23 -15.41
N TYR A 381 -13.63 3.92 -14.38
CA TYR A 381 -13.08 5.20 -13.94
C TYR A 381 -12.11 5.08 -12.78
N TYR A 382 -12.01 3.92 -12.14
CA TYR A 382 -11.27 3.70 -10.91
C TYR A 382 -10.35 2.49 -11.03
N ASP A 383 -9.58 2.22 -9.97
CA ASP A 383 -8.69 1.08 -9.89
C ASP A 383 -9.42 -0.25 -10.17
N SER A 384 -8.70 -1.20 -10.76
CA SER A 384 -9.21 -2.51 -11.15
C SER A 384 -9.41 -3.48 -10.00
N MET A 385 -8.89 -3.19 -8.79
CA MET A 385 -9.04 -4.06 -7.63
C MET A 385 -10.51 -4.09 -7.17
N ILE A 386 -11.09 -5.29 -7.13
CA ILE A 386 -12.50 -5.52 -6.84
C ILE A 386 -12.75 -6.33 -5.57
N ALA A 387 -11.75 -7.08 -5.14
CA ALA A 387 -11.79 -7.82 -3.88
C ALA A 387 -10.38 -8.11 -3.36
N LYS A 388 -10.31 -8.42 -2.06
CA LYS A 388 -9.15 -9.05 -1.42
C LYS A 388 -9.63 -10.36 -0.83
N LEU A 389 -8.94 -11.44 -1.14
CA LEU A 389 -9.12 -12.73 -0.48
C LEU A 389 -7.98 -12.89 0.53
N ILE A 390 -8.33 -13.00 1.80
CA ILE A 390 -7.38 -13.15 2.89
C ILE A 390 -7.63 -14.50 3.56
N VAL A 391 -6.56 -15.27 3.74
CA VAL A 391 -6.62 -16.53 4.48
C VAL A 391 -5.70 -16.47 5.69
N TYR A 392 -6.05 -17.22 6.72
CA TYR A 392 -5.27 -17.33 7.94
C TYR A 392 -5.26 -18.79 8.46
N ASP A 393 -4.10 -19.25 8.87
CA ASP A 393 -3.95 -20.52 9.60
C ASP A 393 -2.74 -20.45 10.56
N LYS A 394 -2.51 -21.54 11.31
CA LYS A 394 -1.45 -21.62 12.33
C LYS A 394 -0.02 -21.57 11.78
N ASN A 395 0.18 -21.82 10.50
CA ASN A 395 1.48 -21.70 9.80
C ASN A 395 1.28 -21.48 8.29
N ARG A 396 2.36 -21.11 7.59
CA ARG A 396 2.36 -20.79 6.17
C ARG A 396 1.86 -21.93 5.28
N GLU A 397 2.31 -23.17 5.54
CA GLU A 397 1.92 -24.34 4.75
C GLU A 397 0.39 -24.53 4.76
N LEU A 398 -0.24 -24.43 5.93
CA LEU A 398 -1.68 -24.56 6.06
C LEU A 398 -2.43 -23.36 5.49
N ALA A 399 -1.88 -22.14 5.62
CA ALA A 399 -2.43 -20.97 4.98
C ALA A 399 -2.41 -21.10 3.45
N LEU A 400 -1.31 -21.61 2.86
CA LEU A 400 -1.22 -21.89 1.42
C LEU A 400 -2.22 -22.93 0.96
N ARG A 401 -2.40 -24.02 1.70
CA ARG A 401 -3.44 -25.03 1.38
C ARG A 401 -4.84 -24.42 1.39
N LYS A 402 -5.11 -23.57 2.38
CA LYS A 402 -6.38 -22.85 2.50
C LYS A 402 -6.57 -21.87 1.34
N LEU A 403 -5.52 -21.15 0.95
CA LEU A 403 -5.56 -20.20 -0.16
C LEU A 403 -5.89 -20.89 -1.48
N ARG A 404 -5.26 -22.05 -1.77
CA ARG A 404 -5.59 -22.86 -2.95
C ARG A 404 -7.06 -23.25 -2.98
N ASN A 405 -7.59 -23.73 -1.84
CA ASN A 405 -9.00 -24.11 -1.75
C ASN A 405 -9.91 -22.89 -1.96
N ALA A 406 -9.60 -21.76 -1.31
CA ALA A 406 -10.41 -20.55 -1.40
C ALA A 406 -10.39 -19.93 -2.78
N LEU A 407 -9.24 -19.89 -3.48
CA LEU A 407 -9.17 -19.44 -4.88
C LEU A 407 -9.91 -20.39 -5.83
N GLY A 408 -9.84 -21.71 -5.61
CA GLY A 408 -10.58 -22.69 -6.41
C GLY A 408 -12.10 -22.64 -6.19
N GLU A 409 -12.57 -22.14 -5.03
CA GLU A 409 -13.99 -21.95 -4.70
C GLU A 409 -14.52 -20.58 -5.16
N LEU A 410 -13.64 -19.58 -5.34
CA LEU A 410 -14.01 -18.21 -5.71
C LEU A 410 -14.53 -18.16 -7.16
N VAL A 411 -15.79 -17.80 -7.33
CA VAL A 411 -16.39 -17.63 -8.66
C VAL A 411 -16.76 -16.17 -8.89
N LEU A 412 -16.24 -15.60 -9.98
CA LEU A 412 -16.59 -14.27 -10.48
C LEU A 412 -16.82 -14.35 -11.99
N GLU A 413 -18.06 -14.11 -12.42
CA GLU A 413 -18.46 -14.19 -13.83
C GLU A 413 -18.94 -12.82 -14.34
N GLY A 414 -18.83 -12.62 -15.65
CA GLY A 414 -19.26 -11.40 -16.35
C GLY A 414 -18.11 -10.44 -16.64
N VAL A 415 -16.95 -10.61 -16.01
CA VAL A 415 -15.71 -9.85 -16.24
C VAL A 415 -14.50 -10.78 -16.21
N LYS A 416 -13.42 -10.38 -16.88
CA LYS A 416 -12.13 -11.07 -16.73
C LYS A 416 -11.48 -10.66 -15.41
N THR A 417 -10.81 -11.60 -14.74
CA THR A 417 -10.10 -11.37 -13.47
C THR A 417 -8.73 -12.04 -13.48
N ASN A 418 -7.90 -11.68 -12.52
CA ASN A 418 -6.59 -12.29 -12.31
C ASN A 418 -6.62 -13.54 -11.40
N ILE A 419 -7.78 -14.13 -11.12
CA ILE A 419 -7.92 -15.26 -10.18
C ILE A 419 -7.05 -16.46 -10.61
N ASP A 420 -7.13 -16.87 -11.88
CA ASP A 420 -6.34 -17.99 -12.40
C ASP A 420 -4.83 -17.70 -12.32
N TYR A 421 -4.43 -16.48 -12.63
CA TYR A 421 -3.04 -16.04 -12.52
C TYR A 421 -2.54 -16.08 -11.07
N GLN A 422 -3.36 -15.67 -10.10
CA GLN A 422 -3.05 -15.79 -8.67
C GLN A 422 -2.92 -17.27 -8.26
N TYR A 423 -3.80 -18.13 -8.79
CA TYR A 423 -3.73 -19.56 -8.53
C TYR A 423 -2.46 -20.21 -9.08
N GLU A 424 -2.00 -19.80 -10.26
CA GLU A 424 -0.73 -20.23 -10.82
C GLU A 424 0.47 -19.81 -9.96
N ILE A 425 0.51 -18.53 -9.53
CA ILE A 425 1.59 -18.01 -8.67
C ILE A 425 1.72 -18.81 -7.37
N ILE A 426 0.62 -19.07 -6.68
CA ILE A 426 0.67 -19.77 -5.37
C ILE A 426 1.00 -21.26 -5.49
N ASN A 427 1.02 -21.81 -6.70
CA ASN A 427 1.45 -23.18 -6.99
C ASN A 427 2.87 -23.26 -7.57
N ASP A 428 3.54 -22.14 -7.83
CA ASP A 428 4.94 -22.12 -8.24
C ASP A 428 5.84 -22.55 -7.08
N GLU A 429 6.87 -23.33 -7.38
CA GLU A 429 7.77 -23.93 -6.39
C GLU A 429 8.51 -22.85 -5.58
N ASP A 430 9.02 -21.80 -6.23
CA ASP A 430 9.71 -20.72 -5.56
C ASP A 430 8.79 -19.96 -4.59
N PHE A 431 7.51 -19.76 -4.97
CA PHE A 431 6.53 -19.17 -4.06
C PHE A 431 6.24 -20.08 -2.86
N ILE A 432 6.06 -21.38 -3.09
CA ILE A 432 5.79 -22.37 -2.03
C ILE A 432 6.95 -22.40 -1.04
N GLU A 433 8.19 -22.39 -1.52
CA GLU A 433 9.40 -22.39 -0.69
C GLU A 433 9.69 -21.04 -0.04
N GLY A 434 9.01 -19.97 -0.48
CA GLY A 434 9.24 -18.61 -0.01
C GLY A 434 10.48 -17.96 -0.63
N ASN A 435 10.98 -18.45 -1.75
CA ASN A 435 12.12 -17.92 -2.51
C ASN A 435 11.67 -16.82 -3.47
N VAL A 436 11.11 -15.74 -2.92
CA VAL A 436 10.54 -14.64 -3.69
C VAL A 436 11.28 -13.34 -3.45
N ASP A 437 11.25 -12.45 -4.43
CA ASP A 437 11.76 -11.09 -4.41
C ASP A 437 10.94 -10.21 -5.37
N THR A 438 11.29 -8.94 -5.50
CA THR A 438 10.54 -8.01 -6.37
C THR A 438 10.63 -8.32 -7.86
N GLY A 439 11.58 -9.14 -8.30
CA GLY A 439 11.74 -9.64 -9.68
C GLY A 439 11.01 -10.97 -9.96
N PHE A 440 10.36 -11.57 -8.94
CA PHE A 440 9.71 -12.88 -9.08
C PHE A 440 8.72 -12.93 -10.25
N ILE A 441 7.83 -11.98 -10.37
CA ILE A 441 6.78 -11.98 -11.41
C ILE A 441 7.37 -11.96 -12.83
N GLU A 442 8.45 -11.21 -13.04
CA GLU A 442 9.11 -11.18 -14.35
C GLU A 442 9.72 -12.54 -14.73
N ARG A 443 10.35 -13.23 -13.76
CA ARG A 443 10.89 -14.57 -13.96
C ARG A 443 9.78 -15.58 -14.17
N PHE A 444 8.72 -15.51 -13.38
CA PHE A 444 7.54 -16.35 -13.50
C PHE A 444 6.90 -16.23 -14.90
N GLN A 445 6.69 -15.02 -15.41
CA GLN A 445 6.14 -14.81 -16.75
C GLN A 445 7.02 -15.35 -17.86
N LYS A 446 8.35 -15.15 -17.77
CA LYS A 446 9.31 -15.72 -18.76
C LYS A 446 9.28 -17.24 -18.78
N LYS A 447 9.21 -17.90 -17.61
CA LYS A 447 9.10 -19.37 -17.49
C LYS A 447 7.85 -19.89 -18.20
N HIS A 448 6.70 -19.29 -17.97
CA HIS A 448 5.43 -19.71 -18.58
C HIS A 448 5.34 -19.41 -20.07
N GLN A 449 5.94 -18.34 -20.57
CA GLN A 449 6.04 -18.07 -22.01
C GLN A 449 6.86 -19.14 -22.73
N SER A 450 8.01 -19.53 -22.19
CA SER A 450 8.86 -20.58 -22.77
C SER A 450 8.19 -21.97 -22.79
N GLU A 451 7.37 -22.29 -21.78
CA GLU A 451 6.62 -23.55 -21.73
C GLU A 451 5.47 -23.61 -22.76
N ASN A 452 4.86 -22.46 -23.06
CA ASN A 452 3.79 -22.37 -24.06
C ASN A 452 4.31 -22.35 -25.51
N GLU A 453 5.55 -21.92 -25.76
CA GLU A 453 6.19 -21.98 -27.06
C GLU A 453 6.68 -23.40 -27.43
N VAL A 454 6.81 -24.30 -26.46
CA VAL A 454 7.27 -25.71 -26.63
C VAL A 454 6.09 -26.68 -26.81
N LYS A 455 4.87 -26.25 -26.50
CA LYS A 455 3.62 -27.03 -26.74
C LYS A 455 2.99 -26.69 -28.09
#